data_5d3cb9ae2e4f9555c0f85ae489411b39
#
_entry.id   5d3cb9ae2e4f9555c0f85ae489411b39
#
_cell.length_a   1.000
_cell.length_b   1.000
_cell.length_c   1.000
_cell.angle_alpha   90.00
_cell.angle_beta   90.00
_cell.angle_gamma   90.00
#
_symmetry.space_group_name_H-M   'P 1'
#
loop_
_entity.id
_entity.type
_entity.pdbx_description
1 polymer ?
#
loop_
_entity_poly.entity_id
_entity_poly.type
_entity_poly.pdbx_seq_one_letter_code
_entity_poly.pdbx_strand_id
1 'polypeptide(L)'
;MALTRTPSRVRSLLAGAILIGVGAAVVLPHVAGADPGTPTIAQVTAKLHKLARQNEALTEKYNKAAGEVAAEQKAADKAQQDAIAAAAGFDTARAQLSQTVIAEYESASFSRAGALLTSQDGQSYIDTLNTLNLISTHRAEVVAQITAAHTQAQTAQKTATKLLAKAKTQRDSLDKQRRAIEVDQNKYKLLLGQLNAQQRAAYMSRGSAAPPSTPIHAGSAAAQRAIDYARAQVGKAYVFAASGPDAFDCSGLTMAAWAQGGVSLPHLASAQYNYGHHVSYGELQPGDLVFMYQPITHVEIYIGDGVAVSAADEQLGIRYVNVADDLPDWAGATRLV
;
A
#
# COMPACT_ATOMS: atom_id res chain seq x y z
N MET A 1 -62.39 5.03 0.43
CA MET A 1 -62.80 5.71 -0.81
C MET A 1 -61.86 5.25 -1.91
N ALA A 2 -62.39 4.43 -2.76
CA ALA A 2 -61.80 3.78 -3.91
C ALA A 2 -61.48 4.80 -5.03
N LEU A 3 -60.51 4.47 -5.89
CA LEU A 3 -60.68 4.44 -7.34
C LEU A 3 -59.41 3.90 -8.02
N THR A 4 -59.63 2.72 -8.54
CA THR A 4 -58.92 1.98 -9.60
C THR A 4 -58.86 2.73 -10.91
N ARG A 5 -57.81 2.50 -11.72
CA ARG A 5 -57.90 2.33 -13.18
C ARG A 5 -56.61 1.76 -13.82
N THR A 6 -56.63 0.55 -14.28
CA THR A 6 -55.96 -0.06 -15.46
C THR A 6 -56.92 -0.02 -16.63
N PRO A 7 -56.59 -0.49 -17.85
CA PRO A 7 -55.39 -0.60 -18.72
C PRO A 7 -55.69 -0.15 -20.18
N SER A 8 -54.73 -0.20 -21.08
CA SER A 8 -55.09 -0.52 -22.49
C SER A 8 -53.93 -1.13 -23.27
N ARG A 9 -54.21 -2.31 -23.75
CA ARG A 9 -53.46 -3.04 -24.81
C ARG A 9 -53.81 -2.44 -26.16
N VAL A 10 -52.81 -2.31 -27.05
CA VAL A 10 -53.09 -2.23 -28.49
C VAL A 10 -52.24 -3.30 -29.19
N ARG A 11 -52.92 -4.30 -29.72
CA ARG A 11 -52.43 -5.24 -30.71
C ARG A 11 -52.63 -4.61 -32.10
N SER A 12 -51.65 -4.72 -32.97
CA SER A 12 -51.89 -4.60 -34.40
C SER A 12 -51.16 -5.72 -35.14
N LEU A 13 -51.97 -6.58 -35.69
CA LEU A 13 -51.67 -7.57 -36.72
C LEU A 13 -51.63 -6.84 -38.07
N LEU A 14 -50.66 -7.17 -38.92
CA LEU A 14 -50.82 -7.07 -40.36
C LEU A 14 -50.05 -8.20 -41.04
N ALA A 15 -50.82 -8.92 -41.83
CA ALA A 15 -50.43 -10.08 -42.60
C ALA A 15 -49.97 -9.68 -44.01
N GLY A 16 -49.13 -10.55 -44.60
CA GLY A 16 -49.31 -10.88 -46.05
C GLY A 16 -48.26 -10.34 -46.99
N ALA A 17 -47.40 -11.21 -47.52
CA ALA A 17 -47.41 -11.54 -48.96
C ALA A 17 -46.25 -12.53 -49.25
N ILE A 18 -46.62 -13.70 -49.70
CA ILE A 18 -45.78 -14.73 -50.32
C ILE A 18 -45.45 -14.27 -51.73
N LEU A 19 -44.17 -14.21 -52.11
CA LEU A 19 -43.73 -14.19 -53.50
C LEU A 19 -42.70 -15.32 -53.69
N ILE A 20 -43.14 -16.35 -54.43
CA ILE A 20 -42.33 -17.46 -54.90
C ILE A 20 -41.49 -16.94 -56.08
N GLY A 21 -40.20 -16.84 -55.93
CA GLY A 21 -39.25 -16.59 -57.01
C GLY A 21 -38.27 -17.76 -57.13
N VAL A 22 -38.38 -18.54 -58.14
CA VAL A 22 -37.44 -19.57 -58.58
C VAL A 22 -36.22 -18.86 -59.12
N GLY A 23 -35.05 -19.00 -58.45
CA GLY A 23 -33.79 -18.41 -58.87
C GLY A 23 -32.60 -19.31 -58.52
N ALA A 24 -31.86 -19.69 -59.54
CA ALA A 24 -30.74 -20.59 -59.65
C ALA A 24 -29.82 -20.63 -58.40
N ALA A 25 -29.53 -21.82 -57.91
CA ALA A 25 -28.51 -22.09 -56.89
C ALA A 25 -27.11 -21.79 -57.44
N VAL A 26 -26.55 -20.62 -57.08
CA VAL A 26 -25.11 -20.37 -57.16
C VAL A 26 -24.52 -20.98 -55.90
N VAL A 27 -23.82 -22.10 -56.06
CA VAL A 27 -22.98 -22.69 -55.01
C VAL A 27 -21.79 -21.77 -54.79
N LEU A 28 -21.89 -20.82 -53.83
CA LEU A 28 -20.76 -20.10 -53.31
C LEU A 28 -20.01 -21.06 -52.38
N PRO A 29 -18.66 -21.08 -52.41
CA PRO A 29 -17.90 -21.88 -51.47
C PRO A 29 -18.24 -21.39 -50.05
N HIS A 30 -18.65 -22.32 -49.17
CA HIS A 30 -18.82 -22.08 -47.77
C HIS A 30 -17.48 -21.61 -47.18
N VAL A 31 -17.28 -20.31 -47.08
CA VAL A 31 -16.39 -19.75 -46.10
C VAL A 31 -17.00 -20.17 -44.76
N ALA A 32 -16.35 -21.08 -44.08
CA ALA A 32 -16.74 -21.47 -42.74
C ALA A 32 -16.90 -20.18 -41.90
N GLY A 33 -18.15 -19.73 -41.76
CA GLY A 33 -18.47 -18.58 -40.93
C GLY A 33 -18.03 -18.90 -39.51
N ALA A 34 -17.07 -18.17 -39.01
CA ALA A 34 -16.77 -18.19 -37.62
C ALA A 34 -18.06 -17.88 -36.85
N ASP A 35 -18.46 -18.79 -35.99
CA ASP A 35 -19.58 -18.63 -35.08
C ASP A 35 -19.42 -17.29 -34.36
N PRO A 36 -20.38 -16.34 -34.43
CA PRO A 36 -20.22 -15.00 -33.84
C PRO A 36 -20.12 -15.00 -32.31
N GLY A 37 -20.07 -16.18 -31.67
CA GLY A 37 -20.06 -16.33 -30.20
C GLY A 37 -18.74 -16.71 -29.56
N THR A 38 -17.76 -17.28 -30.27
CA THR A 38 -16.48 -17.70 -29.64
C THR A 38 -15.36 -16.69 -29.92
N PRO A 39 -14.77 -16.11 -28.88
CA PRO A 39 -13.70 -15.14 -29.07
C PRO A 39 -12.48 -15.81 -29.73
N THR A 40 -11.84 -15.14 -30.65
CA THR A 40 -10.61 -15.62 -31.28
C THR A 40 -9.45 -15.69 -30.28
N ILE A 41 -8.47 -16.56 -30.53
CA ILE A 41 -7.25 -16.67 -29.68
C ILE A 41 -6.60 -15.30 -29.47
N ALA A 42 -6.45 -14.53 -30.56
CA ALA A 42 -5.88 -13.18 -30.49
C ALA A 42 -6.66 -12.26 -29.52
N GLN A 43 -8.00 -12.33 -29.55
CA GLN A 43 -8.85 -11.55 -28.64
C GLN A 43 -8.70 -12.00 -27.18
N VAL A 44 -8.62 -13.31 -26.91
CA VAL A 44 -8.41 -13.85 -25.57
C VAL A 44 -7.03 -13.45 -25.06
N THR A 45 -5.99 -13.62 -25.86
CA THR A 45 -4.62 -13.22 -25.50
C THR A 45 -4.52 -11.71 -25.22
N ALA A 46 -5.11 -10.86 -26.06
CA ALA A 46 -5.13 -9.42 -25.83
C ALA A 46 -5.86 -9.04 -24.54
N LYS A 47 -6.96 -9.74 -24.21
CA LYS A 47 -7.66 -9.54 -22.92
C LYS A 47 -6.80 -9.98 -21.73
N LEU A 48 -6.09 -11.10 -21.85
CA LEU A 48 -5.18 -11.58 -20.81
C LEU A 48 -4.05 -10.59 -20.55
N HIS A 49 -3.43 -10.05 -21.60
CA HIS A 49 -2.42 -8.99 -21.46
C HIS A 49 -2.96 -7.73 -20.77
N LYS A 50 -4.16 -7.31 -21.18
CA LYS A 50 -4.79 -6.13 -20.54
C LYS A 50 -5.07 -6.37 -19.06
N LEU A 51 -5.55 -7.55 -18.69
CA LEU A 51 -5.82 -7.91 -17.29
C LEU A 51 -4.53 -8.01 -16.47
N ALA A 52 -3.47 -8.62 -17.02
CA ALA A 52 -2.16 -8.68 -16.35
C ALA A 52 -1.67 -7.28 -15.99
N ARG A 53 -1.64 -6.35 -16.96
CA ARG A 53 -1.26 -4.94 -16.71
C ARG A 53 -2.17 -4.23 -15.72
N GLN A 54 -3.48 -4.51 -15.75
CA GLN A 54 -4.42 -3.94 -14.78
C GLN A 54 -4.15 -4.45 -13.36
N ASN A 55 -3.85 -5.76 -13.22
CA ASN A 55 -3.49 -6.37 -11.95
C ASN A 55 -2.19 -5.79 -11.38
N GLU A 56 -1.16 -5.60 -12.20
CA GLU A 56 0.09 -4.94 -11.80
C GLU A 56 -0.17 -3.51 -11.30
N ALA A 57 -0.93 -2.71 -12.06
CA ALA A 57 -1.28 -1.35 -11.65
C ALA A 57 -2.12 -1.31 -10.36
N LEU A 58 -2.97 -2.29 -10.13
CA LEU A 58 -3.73 -2.43 -8.88
C LEU A 58 -2.83 -2.87 -7.73
N THR A 59 -1.88 -3.80 -7.99
CA THR A 59 -0.86 -4.24 -7.03
C THR A 59 -0.03 -3.06 -6.53
N GLU A 60 0.47 -2.23 -7.45
CA GLU A 60 1.23 -1.02 -7.09
C GLU A 60 0.43 -0.02 -6.26
N LYS A 61 -0.83 0.22 -6.61
CA LYS A 61 -1.73 1.06 -5.81
C LYS A 61 -1.98 0.50 -4.41
N TYR A 62 -2.14 -0.81 -4.32
CA TYR A 62 -2.32 -1.49 -3.04
C TYR A 62 -1.04 -1.41 -2.19
N ASN A 63 0.13 -1.72 -2.76
CA ASN A 63 1.41 -1.68 -2.05
C ASN A 63 1.71 -0.27 -1.52
N LYS A 64 1.45 0.77 -2.35
CA LYS A 64 1.53 2.16 -1.92
C LYS A 64 0.61 2.45 -0.73
N ALA A 65 -0.66 2.10 -0.85
CA ALA A 65 -1.64 2.33 0.19
C ALA A 65 -1.35 1.51 1.46
N ALA A 66 -0.82 0.29 1.33
CA ALA A 66 -0.38 -0.55 2.45
C ALA A 66 0.78 0.09 3.21
N GLY A 67 1.76 0.65 2.51
CA GLY A 67 2.86 1.41 3.12
C GLY A 67 2.35 2.65 3.87
N GLU A 68 1.41 3.39 3.28
CA GLU A 68 0.78 4.55 3.92
C GLU A 68 0.01 4.16 5.19
N VAL A 69 -0.76 3.06 5.15
CA VAL A 69 -1.50 2.54 6.31
C VAL A 69 -0.54 2.11 7.42
N ALA A 70 0.57 1.45 7.08
CA ALA A 70 1.57 1.04 8.07
C ALA A 70 2.21 2.26 8.78
N ALA A 71 2.52 3.32 8.02
CA ALA A 71 3.04 4.56 8.58
C ALA A 71 2.02 5.27 9.48
N GLU A 72 0.76 5.36 9.06
CA GLU A 72 -0.33 5.96 9.85
C GLU A 72 -0.62 5.15 11.12
N GLN A 73 -0.57 3.82 11.06
CA GLN A 73 -0.74 2.97 12.23
C GLN A 73 0.37 3.23 13.24
N LYS A 74 1.63 3.28 12.80
CA LYS A 74 2.78 3.59 13.66
C LYS A 74 2.65 4.98 14.31
N ALA A 75 2.17 5.97 13.56
CA ALA A 75 1.90 7.31 14.08
C ALA A 75 0.76 7.32 15.10
N ALA A 76 -0.30 6.54 14.85
CA ALA A 76 -1.43 6.40 15.78
C ALA A 76 -1.01 5.71 17.08
N ASP A 77 -0.22 4.64 17.00
CA ASP A 77 0.31 3.91 18.16
C ASP A 77 1.19 4.81 19.02
N LYS A 78 2.07 5.61 18.38
CA LYS A 78 2.88 6.61 19.08
C LYS A 78 2.00 7.66 19.77
N ALA A 79 1.03 8.23 19.06
CA ALA A 79 0.13 9.22 19.64
C ALA A 79 -0.70 8.66 20.79
N GLN A 80 -1.05 7.38 20.76
CA GLN A 80 -1.71 6.70 21.88
C GLN A 80 -0.80 6.59 23.10
N GLN A 81 0.48 6.25 22.92
CA GLN A 81 1.48 6.23 24.00
C GLN A 81 1.69 7.64 24.59
N ASP A 82 1.81 8.65 23.73
CA ASP A 82 1.95 10.04 24.15
C ASP A 82 0.71 10.51 24.97
N ALA A 83 -0.50 10.08 24.56
CA ALA A 83 -1.73 10.39 25.30
C ALA A 83 -1.77 9.73 26.70
N ILE A 84 -1.35 8.47 26.80
CA ILE A 84 -1.25 7.76 28.09
C ILE A 84 -0.22 8.43 29.01
N ALA A 85 0.96 8.78 28.48
CA ALA A 85 2.00 9.47 29.23
C ALA A 85 1.53 10.86 29.73
N ALA A 86 0.85 11.62 28.86
CA ALA A 86 0.28 12.93 29.24
C ALA A 86 -0.83 12.82 30.30
N ALA A 87 -1.67 11.80 30.22
CA ALA A 87 -2.69 11.53 31.25
C ALA A 87 -2.06 11.19 32.61
N ALA A 88 -1.03 10.34 32.63
CA ALA A 88 -0.29 10.01 33.85
C ALA A 88 0.42 11.25 34.45
N GLY A 89 0.96 12.11 33.60
CA GLY A 89 1.54 13.39 34.02
C GLY A 89 0.52 14.32 34.66
N PHE A 90 -0.68 14.40 34.09
CA PHE A 90 -1.80 15.16 34.66
C PHE A 90 -2.23 14.60 36.03
N ASP A 91 -2.39 13.27 36.15
CA ASP A 91 -2.77 12.63 37.44
C ASP A 91 -1.72 12.87 38.52
N THR A 92 -0.43 12.82 38.16
CA THR A 92 0.68 13.14 39.08
C THR A 92 0.62 14.61 39.56
N ALA A 93 0.44 15.54 38.64
CA ALA A 93 0.32 16.96 38.98
C ALA A 93 -0.93 17.24 39.86
N ARG A 94 -2.02 16.57 39.56
CA ARG A 94 -3.27 16.65 40.37
C ARG A 94 -3.05 16.10 41.80
N ALA A 95 -2.34 14.98 41.93
CA ALA A 95 -2.04 14.40 43.24
C ALA A 95 -1.15 15.34 44.08
N GLN A 96 -0.14 15.95 43.46
CA GLN A 96 0.72 16.95 44.13
C GLN A 96 -0.05 18.17 44.63
N LEU A 97 -0.97 18.71 43.78
CA LEU A 97 -1.86 19.81 44.23
C LEU A 97 -2.70 19.40 45.41
N SER A 98 -3.32 18.20 45.37
CA SER A 98 -4.15 17.71 46.45
C SER A 98 -3.40 17.67 47.77
N GLN A 99 -2.14 17.16 47.79
CA GLN A 99 -1.31 17.14 48.98
C GLN A 99 -0.98 18.56 49.50
N THR A 100 -0.66 19.48 48.58
CA THR A 100 -0.38 20.88 48.93
C THR A 100 -1.61 21.53 49.60
N VAL A 101 -2.80 21.35 49.01
CA VAL A 101 -4.07 21.90 49.55
C VAL A 101 -4.39 21.32 50.91
N ILE A 102 -4.18 20.02 51.15
CA ILE A 102 -4.44 19.36 52.44
C ILE A 102 -3.45 19.93 53.50
N ALA A 103 -2.15 19.99 53.20
CA ALA A 103 -1.14 20.52 54.14
C ALA A 103 -1.42 21.97 54.50
N GLU A 104 -1.94 22.77 53.59
CA GLU A 104 -2.33 24.16 53.86
C GLU A 104 -3.63 24.29 54.68
N TYR A 105 -4.57 23.42 54.47
CA TYR A 105 -5.81 23.39 55.26
C TYR A 105 -5.51 23.01 56.74
N GLU A 106 -4.59 22.07 56.93
CA GLU A 106 -4.15 21.67 58.29
C GLU A 106 -3.32 22.76 58.98
N SER A 107 -2.63 23.63 58.23
CA SER A 107 -1.84 24.77 58.75
C SER A 107 -2.63 26.09 58.75
N ALA A 108 -3.91 26.07 59.15
CA ALA A 108 -4.85 27.21 59.11
C ALA A 108 -4.38 28.52 59.83
N SER A 109 -3.25 28.51 60.52
CA SER A 109 -2.62 29.69 61.14
C SER A 109 -1.92 30.63 60.11
N PHE A 110 -1.77 30.23 58.84
CA PHE A 110 -1.14 31.03 57.81
C PHE A 110 -2.11 31.90 56.99
N SER A 111 -2.92 32.67 57.67
CA SER A 111 -3.68 33.75 57.00
C SER A 111 -2.95 35.09 57.21
N ARG A 112 -3.19 36.07 56.30
CA ARG A 112 -2.66 37.44 56.51
C ARG A 112 -3.13 38.04 57.81
N ALA A 113 -4.35 37.70 58.26
CA ALA A 113 -4.88 38.11 59.59
C ALA A 113 -4.16 37.38 60.72
N GLY A 114 -3.87 36.06 60.55
CA GLY A 114 -3.06 35.27 61.50
C GLY A 114 -1.65 35.82 61.64
N ALA A 115 -1.02 36.20 60.53
CA ALA A 115 0.31 36.82 60.54
C ALA A 115 0.35 38.13 61.36
N LEU A 116 -0.71 38.95 61.20
CA LEU A 116 -0.81 40.18 61.98
C LEU A 116 -0.99 39.94 63.49
N LEU A 117 -1.77 38.91 63.85
CA LEU A 117 -2.07 38.58 65.25
C LEU A 117 -0.93 37.83 65.97
N THR A 118 -0.04 37.15 65.24
CA THR A 118 1.04 36.31 65.78
C THR A 118 2.42 36.96 65.70
N SER A 119 2.60 38.05 64.95
CA SER A 119 3.86 38.75 64.79
C SER A 119 4.19 39.55 66.07
N GLN A 120 5.45 39.37 66.55
CA GLN A 120 5.92 40.05 67.75
C GLN A 120 6.46 41.44 67.45
N ASP A 121 6.87 41.69 66.22
CA ASP A 121 7.40 42.96 65.71
C ASP A 121 7.13 43.17 64.24
N GLY A 122 7.44 44.36 63.71
CA GLY A 122 7.21 44.71 62.32
C GLY A 122 8.04 43.90 61.33
N GLN A 123 9.22 43.39 61.70
CA GLN A 123 10.07 42.59 60.82
C GLN A 123 9.49 41.17 60.68
N SER A 124 9.07 40.54 61.75
CA SER A 124 8.43 39.22 61.75
C SER A 124 7.10 39.23 60.96
N TYR A 125 6.39 40.35 60.94
CA TYR A 125 5.20 40.55 60.10
C TYR A 125 5.59 40.59 58.62
N ILE A 126 6.60 41.36 58.25
CA ILE A 126 7.07 41.43 56.85
C ILE A 126 7.57 40.06 56.36
N ASP A 127 8.33 39.32 57.18
CA ASP A 127 8.83 37.98 56.83
C ASP A 127 7.69 36.98 56.64
N THR A 128 6.67 37.05 57.45
CA THR A 128 5.44 36.23 57.30
C THR A 128 4.68 36.58 56.02
N LEU A 129 4.55 37.88 55.69
CA LEU A 129 3.94 38.32 54.45
C LEU A 129 4.71 37.86 53.20
N ASN A 130 6.05 37.92 53.27
CA ASN A 130 6.91 37.41 52.19
C ASN A 130 6.73 35.90 51.99
N THR A 131 6.64 35.14 53.07
CA THR A 131 6.38 33.72 53.06
C THR A 131 4.99 33.42 52.43
N LEU A 132 3.95 34.15 52.84
CA LEU A 132 2.61 34.02 52.24
C LEU A 132 2.59 34.38 50.76
N ASN A 133 3.38 35.37 50.33
CA ASN A 133 3.52 35.72 48.93
C ASN A 133 4.22 34.61 48.12
N LEU A 134 5.30 34.02 48.64
CA LEU A 134 5.96 32.86 48.07
C LEU A 134 5.03 31.67 47.91
N ILE A 135 4.22 31.34 48.93
CA ILE A 135 3.21 30.28 48.88
C ILE A 135 2.16 30.59 47.80
N SER A 136 1.69 31.84 47.70
CA SER A 136 0.71 32.24 46.67
C SER A 136 1.27 32.13 45.26
N THR A 137 2.55 32.50 45.07
CA THR A 137 3.24 32.34 43.74
C THR A 137 3.40 30.88 43.40
N HIS A 138 3.83 30.05 44.33
CA HIS A 138 3.99 28.61 44.14
C HIS A 138 2.66 27.95 43.79
N ARG A 139 1.55 28.33 44.42
CA ARG A 139 0.19 27.85 44.06
C ARG A 139 -0.18 28.19 42.61
N ALA A 140 0.09 29.43 42.20
CA ALA A 140 -0.22 29.86 40.84
C ALA A 140 0.58 29.03 39.80
N GLU A 141 1.88 28.73 40.09
CA GLU A 141 2.71 27.87 39.26
C GLU A 141 2.16 26.44 39.16
N VAL A 142 1.80 25.82 40.29
CA VAL A 142 1.23 24.46 40.32
C VAL A 142 -0.12 24.41 39.54
N VAL A 143 -1.00 25.40 39.71
CA VAL A 143 -2.25 25.48 38.94
C VAL A 143 -1.99 25.62 37.44
N ALA A 144 -1.00 26.45 37.07
CA ALA A 144 -0.57 26.61 35.68
C ALA A 144 -0.04 25.28 35.10
N GLN A 145 0.79 24.55 35.84
CA GLN A 145 1.32 23.24 35.44
C GLN A 145 0.19 22.20 35.22
N ILE A 146 -0.78 22.14 36.14
CA ILE A 146 -1.94 21.24 36.01
C ILE A 146 -2.79 21.60 34.80
N THR A 147 -3.03 22.88 34.57
CA THR A 147 -3.80 23.34 33.39
C THR A 147 -3.09 22.99 32.10
N ALA A 148 -1.76 23.16 32.05
CA ALA A 148 -0.94 22.77 30.91
C ALA A 148 -0.97 21.25 30.69
N ALA A 149 -0.78 20.45 31.74
CA ALA A 149 -0.83 18.99 31.66
C ALA A 149 -2.20 18.48 31.21
N HIS A 150 -3.29 19.06 31.72
CA HIS A 150 -4.65 18.74 31.27
C HIS A 150 -4.87 19.04 29.79
N THR A 151 -4.44 20.23 29.34
CA THR A 151 -4.54 20.63 27.90
C THR A 151 -3.72 19.70 27.02
N GLN A 152 -2.51 19.33 27.46
CA GLN A 152 -1.64 18.40 26.75
C GLN A 152 -2.30 17.01 26.64
N ALA A 153 -2.84 16.47 27.73
CA ALA A 153 -3.53 15.18 27.75
C ALA A 153 -4.74 15.18 26.81
N GLN A 154 -5.58 16.23 26.85
CA GLN A 154 -6.71 16.35 25.94
C GLN A 154 -6.31 16.44 24.47
N THR A 155 -5.26 17.19 24.17
CA THR A 155 -4.74 17.35 22.80
C THR A 155 -4.16 16.05 22.28
N ALA A 156 -3.37 15.36 23.08
CA ALA A 156 -2.80 14.06 22.76
C ALA A 156 -3.92 13.02 22.49
N GLN A 157 -4.93 12.97 23.36
CA GLN A 157 -6.08 12.06 23.19
C GLN A 157 -6.87 12.35 21.90
N LYS A 158 -7.15 13.62 21.59
CA LYS A 158 -7.82 14.01 20.33
C LYS A 158 -6.99 13.61 19.10
N THR A 159 -5.68 13.79 19.16
CA THR A 159 -4.76 13.43 18.09
C THR A 159 -4.75 11.92 17.87
N ALA A 160 -4.61 11.12 18.93
CA ALA A 160 -4.65 9.66 18.87
C ALA A 160 -5.96 9.15 18.26
N THR A 161 -7.11 9.67 18.73
CA THR A 161 -8.43 9.29 18.20
C THR A 161 -8.56 9.60 16.70
N LYS A 162 -8.09 10.78 16.27
CA LYS A 162 -8.12 11.17 14.85
C LYS A 162 -7.26 10.26 13.97
N LEU A 163 -6.04 9.94 14.41
CA LEU A 163 -5.12 9.08 13.68
C LEU A 163 -5.63 7.63 13.60
N LEU A 164 -6.18 7.09 14.69
CA LEU A 164 -6.79 5.76 14.70
C LEU A 164 -7.99 5.68 13.75
N ALA A 165 -8.85 6.70 13.71
CA ALA A 165 -9.97 6.75 12.77
C ALA A 165 -9.50 6.80 11.32
N LYS A 166 -8.45 7.58 11.04
CA LYS A 166 -7.83 7.66 9.70
C LYS A 166 -7.24 6.31 9.28
N ALA A 167 -6.46 5.67 10.14
CA ALA A 167 -5.85 4.36 9.88
C ALA A 167 -6.93 3.30 9.61
N LYS A 168 -8.04 3.30 10.35
CA LYS A 168 -9.18 2.41 10.12
C LYS A 168 -9.80 2.62 8.74
N THR A 169 -10.10 3.86 8.36
CA THR A 169 -10.68 4.18 7.05
C THR A 169 -9.78 3.74 5.89
N GLN A 170 -8.48 3.93 6.03
CA GLN A 170 -7.50 3.50 5.04
C GLN A 170 -7.43 1.98 4.94
N ARG A 171 -7.48 1.27 6.08
CA ARG A 171 -7.53 -0.20 6.13
C ARG A 171 -8.77 -0.75 5.43
N ASP A 172 -9.94 -0.16 5.67
CA ASP A 172 -11.20 -0.53 4.99
C ASP A 172 -11.10 -0.29 3.46
N SER A 173 -10.40 0.76 3.04
CA SER A 173 -10.11 1.03 1.62
C SER A 173 -9.19 -0.02 1.00
N LEU A 174 -8.13 -0.43 1.71
CA LEU A 174 -7.24 -1.50 1.30
C LEU A 174 -7.98 -2.83 1.09
N ASP A 175 -8.86 -3.19 2.01
CA ASP A 175 -9.65 -4.43 1.90
C ASP A 175 -10.57 -4.42 0.67
N LYS A 176 -11.11 -3.24 0.30
CA LYS A 176 -11.88 -3.09 -0.95
C LYS A 176 -10.99 -3.27 -2.19
N GLN A 177 -9.80 -2.70 -2.19
CA GLN A 177 -8.83 -2.85 -3.28
C GLN A 177 -8.40 -4.31 -3.45
N ARG A 178 -8.08 -5.00 -2.36
CA ARG A 178 -7.75 -6.42 -2.37
C ARG A 178 -8.85 -7.26 -2.99
N ARG A 179 -10.11 -7.07 -2.57
CA ARG A 179 -11.25 -7.78 -3.17
C ARG A 179 -11.44 -7.49 -4.67
N ALA A 180 -11.17 -6.28 -5.12
CA ALA A 180 -11.23 -5.95 -6.54
C ALA A 180 -10.17 -6.72 -7.35
N ILE A 181 -8.96 -6.85 -6.81
CA ILE A 181 -7.88 -7.62 -7.43
C ILE A 181 -8.25 -9.11 -7.49
N GLU A 182 -8.76 -9.69 -6.40
CA GLU A 182 -9.23 -11.09 -6.37
C GLU A 182 -10.29 -11.37 -7.45
N VAL A 183 -11.20 -10.42 -7.70
CA VAL A 183 -12.20 -10.52 -8.77
C VAL A 183 -11.54 -10.54 -10.16
N ASP A 184 -10.56 -9.67 -10.38
CA ASP A 184 -9.88 -9.60 -11.69
C ASP A 184 -8.96 -10.81 -11.91
N GLN A 185 -8.33 -11.35 -10.88
CA GLN A 185 -7.60 -12.61 -10.90
C GLN A 185 -8.50 -13.79 -11.30
N ASN A 186 -9.71 -13.86 -10.77
CA ASN A 186 -10.67 -14.90 -11.16
C ASN A 186 -11.12 -14.77 -12.62
N LYS A 187 -11.32 -13.54 -13.13
CA LYS A 187 -11.58 -13.31 -14.57
C LYS A 187 -10.42 -13.79 -15.43
N TYR A 188 -9.19 -13.54 -15.00
CA TYR A 188 -7.98 -14.00 -15.69
C TYR A 188 -7.95 -15.54 -15.79
N LYS A 189 -8.19 -16.24 -14.67
CA LYS A 189 -8.25 -17.71 -14.63
C LYS A 189 -9.34 -18.27 -15.58
N LEU A 190 -10.51 -17.63 -15.61
CA LEU A 190 -11.60 -18.04 -16.51
C LEU A 190 -11.21 -17.87 -18.00
N LEU A 191 -10.54 -16.77 -18.34
CA LEU A 191 -10.07 -16.54 -19.71
C LEU A 191 -8.99 -17.54 -20.13
N LEU A 192 -8.05 -17.88 -19.25
CA LEU A 192 -7.07 -18.94 -19.51
C LEU A 192 -7.75 -20.30 -19.73
N GLY A 193 -8.83 -20.58 -19.00
CA GLY A 193 -9.63 -21.78 -19.17
C GLY A 193 -10.26 -21.92 -20.56
N GLN A 194 -10.43 -20.82 -21.31
CA GLN A 194 -10.95 -20.82 -22.68
C GLN A 194 -9.91 -21.24 -23.73
N LEU A 195 -8.62 -21.23 -23.38
CA LEU A 195 -7.54 -21.66 -24.25
C LEU A 195 -7.42 -23.19 -24.27
N ASN A 196 -7.22 -23.79 -25.44
CA ASN A 196 -6.83 -25.19 -25.54
C ASN A 196 -5.40 -25.42 -25.02
N ALA A 197 -4.97 -26.68 -24.89
CA ALA A 197 -3.68 -27.02 -24.31
C ALA A 197 -2.48 -26.38 -25.08
N GLN A 198 -2.52 -26.40 -26.42
CA GLN A 198 -1.45 -25.82 -27.26
C GLN A 198 -1.40 -24.30 -27.15
N GLN A 199 -2.56 -23.64 -27.15
CA GLN A 199 -2.68 -22.19 -27.00
C GLN A 199 -2.20 -21.73 -25.61
N ARG A 200 -2.56 -22.49 -24.58
CA ARG A 200 -2.10 -22.23 -23.22
C ARG A 200 -0.59 -22.40 -23.10
N ALA A 201 -0.02 -23.47 -23.69
CA ALA A 201 1.42 -23.68 -23.73
C ALA A 201 2.14 -22.53 -24.43
N ALA A 202 1.64 -22.06 -25.59
CA ALA A 202 2.18 -20.91 -26.29
C ALA A 202 2.06 -19.61 -25.48
N TYR A 203 0.97 -19.41 -24.74
CA TYR A 203 0.80 -18.28 -23.83
C TYR A 203 1.82 -18.35 -22.68
N MET A 204 1.98 -19.52 -22.07
CA MET A 204 2.87 -19.72 -20.91
C MET A 204 4.36 -19.62 -21.27
N SER A 205 4.76 -19.96 -22.51
CA SER A 205 6.13 -19.85 -22.99
C SER A 205 6.52 -18.44 -23.46
N ARG A 206 5.57 -17.53 -23.58
CA ARG A 206 5.80 -16.17 -24.07
C ARG A 206 6.74 -15.40 -23.14
N GLY A 207 7.72 -14.68 -23.74
CA GLY A 207 8.69 -13.87 -23.01
C GLY A 207 9.66 -14.67 -22.13
N SER A 208 9.61 -16.03 -22.17
CA SER A 208 10.54 -16.86 -21.41
C SER A 208 11.91 -16.83 -22.05
N ALA A 209 12.93 -16.49 -21.26
CA ALA A 209 14.33 -16.65 -21.63
C ALA A 209 14.92 -17.95 -21.05
N ALA A 210 15.98 -18.44 -21.69
CA ALA A 210 16.84 -19.40 -21.05
C ALA A 210 17.72 -18.71 -20.00
N PRO A 211 18.12 -19.42 -18.92
CA PRO A 211 19.12 -18.86 -18.00
C PRO A 211 20.41 -18.56 -18.78
N PRO A 212 21.14 -17.49 -18.40
CA PRO A 212 22.47 -17.21 -18.99
C PRO A 212 23.38 -18.43 -18.95
N SER A 213 24.03 -18.71 -20.08
CA SER A 213 24.94 -19.85 -20.22
C SER A 213 26.34 -19.61 -19.62
N THR A 214 26.67 -18.34 -19.39
CA THR A 214 27.94 -17.89 -18.78
C THR A 214 27.76 -17.60 -17.29
N PRO A 215 28.81 -17.76 -16.46
CA PRO A 215 28.77 -17.29 -15.08
C PRO A 215 28.54 -15.79 -15.04
N ILE A 216 27.53 -15.39 -14.25
CA ILE A 216 27.18 -13.98 -14.05
C ILE A 216 28.09 -13.40 -12.99
N HIS A 217 28.76 -12.30 -13.32
CA HIS A 217 29.58 -11.53 -12.40
C HIS A 217 29.02 -10.11 -12.31
N ALA A 218 28.46 -9.77 -11.15
CA ALA A 218 28.01 -8.42 -10.86
C ALA A 218 29.20 -7.51 -10.51
N GLY A 219 29.02 -6.21 -10.73
CA GLY A 219 30.03 -5.20 -10.40
C GLY A 219 30.29 -5.02 -8.90
N SER A 220 29.40 -5.54 -8.03
CA SER A 220 29.53 -5.49 -6.58
C SER A 220 29.11 -6.80 -5.93
N ALA A 221 29.65 -7.08 -4.73
CA ALA A 221 29.22 -8.23 -3.92
C ALA A 221 27.76 -8.12 -3.46
N ALA A 222 27.23 -6.91 -3.31
CA ALA A 222 25.83 -6.67 -2.97
C ALA A 222 24.92 -7.09 -4.12
N ALA A 223 25.22 -6.62 -5.35
CA ALA A 223 24.49 -7.00 -6.56
C ALA A 223 24.57 -8.50 -6.82
N GLN A 224 25.73 -9.13 -6.61
CA GLN A 224 25.87 -10.59 -6.76
C GLN A 224 24.93 -11.35 -5.82
N ARG A 225 24.86 -10.98 -4.53
CA ARG A 225 23.92 -11.61 -3.59
C ARG A 225 22.47 -11.41 -3.98
N ALA A 226 22.11 -10.22 -4.48
CA ALA A 226 20.76 -9.94 -4.96
C ALA A 226 20.39 -10.83 -6.16
N ILE A 227 21.28 -10.95 -7.13
CA ILE A 227 21.11 -11.81 -8.32
C ILE A 227 20.97 -13.28 -7.92
N ASP A 228 21.87 -13.77 -7.08
CA ASP A 228 21.86 -15.17 -6.65
C ASP A 228 20.56 -15.52 -5.92
N TYR A 229 20.09 -14.61 -5.07
CA TYR A 229 18.79 -14.76 -4.42
C TYR A 229 17.65 -14.78 -5.43
N ALA A 230 17.57 -13.80 -6.35
CA ALA A 230 16.50 -13.72 -7.34
C ALA A 230 16.44 -14.97 -8.21
N ARG A 231 17.59 -15.47 -8.68
CA ARG A 231 17.70 -16.70 -9.46
C ARG A 231 17.20 -17.93 -8.71
N ALA A 232 17.46 -18.00 -7.41
CA ALA A 232 16.96 -19.09 -6.56
C ALA A 232 15.44 -19.09 -6.36
N GLN A 233 14.75 -17.98 -6.72
CA GLN A 233 13.29 -17.90 -6.65
C GLN A 233 12.59 -18.33 -7.95
N VAL A 234 13.34 -18.53 -9.04
CA VAL A 234 12.75 -18.95 -10.32
C VAL A 234 11.97 -20.26 -10.17
N GLY A 235 10.77 -20.30 -10.74
CA GLY A 235 9.82 -21.40 -10.60
C GLY A 235 8.83 -21.27 -9.43
N LYS A 236 9.04 -20.32 -8.53
CA LYS A 236 8.05 -20.02 -7.47
C LYS A 236 6.85 -19.25 -8.03
N ALA A 237 5.77 -19.26 -7.27
CA ALA A 237 4.54 -18.57 -7.64
C ALA A 237 4.68 -17.04 -7.53
N TYR A 238 4.03 -16.33 -8.46
CA TYR A 238 3.64 -14.95 -8.23
C TYR A 238 2.43 -14.93 -7.30
N VAL A 239 2.46 -14.11 -6.27
CA VAL A 239 1.31 -13.83 -5.41
C VAL A 239 1.26 -12.33 -5.17
N PHE A 240 0.08 -11.76 -5.40
CA PHE A 240 -0.21 -10.36 -5.14
C PHE A 240 0.25 -9.88 -3.76
N ALA A 241 0.98 -8.77 -3.72
CA ALA A 241 1.52 -8.14 -2.51
C ALA A 241 2.43 -9.05 -1.66
N ALA A 242 2.98 -10.14 -2.22
CA ALA A 242 3.89 -11.02 -1.52
C ALA A 242 5.35 -10.58 -1.71
N SER A 243 6.13 -10.73 -0.64
CA SER A 243 7.57 -10.39 -0.61
C SER A 243 8.45 -11.54 -0.12
N GLY A 244 7.95 -12.80 -0.24
CA GLY A 244 8.66 -14.03 0.09
C GLY A 244 8.32 -14.61 1.46
N PRO A 245 8.94 -15.75 1.82
CA PRO A 245 9.93 -16.48 1.02
C PRO A 245 9.33 -17.41 -0.05
N ASP A 246 8.02 -17.77 0.05
CA ASP A 246 7.41 -18.82 -0.77
C ASP A 246 6.84 -18.30 -2.10
N ALA A 247 6.48 -17.03 -2.15
CA ALA A 247 5.92 -16.37 -3.32
C ALA A 247 6.27 -14.87 -3.29
N PHE A 248 6.21 -14.21 -4.45
CA PHE A 248 6.55 -12.80 -4.59
C PHE A 248 5.66 -12.12 -5.62
N ASP A 249 5.44 -10.81 -5.48
CA ASP A 249 5.12 -9.92 -6.60
C ASP A 249 6.41 -9.30 -7.17
N CYS A 250 6.29 -8.47 -8.23
CA CYS A 250 7.46 -7.92 -8.92
C CYS A 250 8.36 -7.08 -7.99
N SER A 251 7.81 -6.12 -7.27
CA SER A 251 8.55 -5.24 -6.37
C SER A 251 8.95 -5.94 -5.06
N GLY A 252 8.20 -6.95 -4.63
CA GLY A 252 8.53 -7.81 -3.50
C GLY A 252 9.73 -8.71 -3.77
N LEU A 253 9.85 -9.26 -5.00
CA LEU A 253 11.01 -10.05 -5.41
C LEU A 253 12.28 -9.20 -5.39
N THR A 254 12.26 -8.03 -6.02
CA THR A 254 13.42 -7.12 -6.07
C THR A 254 13.80 -6.59 -4.70
N MET A 255 12.81 -6.25 -3.86
CA MET A 255 13.01 -5.86 -2.47
C MET A 255 13.69 -6.97 -1.66
N ALA A 256 13.21 -8.20 -1.74
CA ALA A 256 13.78 -9.34 -1.01
C ALA A 256 15.18 -9.69 -1.51
N ALA A 257 15.41 -9.62 -2.83
CA ALA A 257 16.71 -9.87 -3.44
C ALA A 257 17.75 -8.85 -2.97
N TRP A 258 17.45 -7.57 -3.04
CA TRP A 258 18.36 -6.51 -2.63
C TRP A 258 18.57 -6.42 -1.11
N ALA A 259 17.62 -6.89 -0.31
CA ALA A 259 17.82 -7.07 1.13
C ALA A 259 18.99 -8.02 1.43
N GLN A 260 19.24 -9.07 0.59
CA GLN A 260 20.41 -9.91 0.70
C GLN A 260 21.70 -9.16 0.33
N GLY A 261 21.59 -8.14 -0.52
CA GLY A 261 22.65 -7.21 -0.84
C GLY A 261 22.92 -6.17 0.25
N GLY A 262 22.05 -6.08 1.27
CA GLY A 262 22.12 -5.07 2.32
C GLY A 262 21.42 -3.76 1.96
N VAL A 263 20.67 -3.71 0.86
CA VAL A 263 19.89 -2.55 0.42
C VAL A 263 18.43 -2.76 0.77
N SER A 264 17.84 -1.85 1.55
CA SER A 264 16.42 -1.88 1.92
C SER A 264 15.61 -1.07 0.91
N LEU A 265 14.82 -1.74 0.09
CA LEU A 265 13.95 -1.13 -0.91
C LEU A 265 12.50 -1.05 -0.42
N PRO A 266 11.72 -0.07 -0.88
CA PRO A 266 10.28 -0.05 -0.67
C PRO A 266 9.59 -1.15 -1.49
N HIS A 267 8.47 -1.69 -1.00
CA HIS A 267 7.63 -2.65 -1.72
C HIS A 267 6.72 -1.91 -2.72
N LEU A 268 7.32 -1.22 -3.68
CA LEU A 268 6.64 -0.39 -4.67
C LEU A 268 7.60 -0.10 -5.85
N ALA A 269 7.31 -0.59 -7.06
CA ALA A 269 8.18 -0.48 -8.23
C ALA A 269 8.49 0.99 -8.56
N SER A 270 7.47 1.86 -8.58
CA SER A 270 7.66 3.28 -8.86
C SER A 270 8.52 4.01 -7.82
N ALA A 271 8.56 3.54 -6.57
CA ALA A 271 9.44 4.08 -5.55
C ALA A 271 10.87 3.52 -5.67
N GLN A 272 11.03 2.24 -6.04
CA GLN A 272 12.34 1.63 -6.31
C GLN A 272 13.05 2.31 -7.47
N TYR A 273 12.32 2.76 -8.50
CA TYR A 273 12.87 3.52 -9.61
C TYR A 273 13.67 4.76 -9.17
N ASN A 274 13.22 5.42 -8.13
CA ASN A 274 13.85 6.64 -7.60
C ASN A 274 14.92 6.37 -6.52
N TYR A 275 15.29 5.10 -6.27
CA TYR A 275 16.15 4.75 -5.14
C TYR A 275 17.65 4.85 -5.43
N GLY A 276 18.05 4.70 -6.70
CA GLY A 276 19.45 4.76 -7.14
C GLY A 276 19.66 5.80 -8.24
N HIS A 277 20.67 5.58 -9.08
CA HIS A 277 20.90 6.42 -10.25
C HIS A 277 20.38 5.71 -11.51
N HIS A 278 19.80 6.49 -12.40
CA HIS A 278 19.22 5.97 -13.63
C HIS A 278 20.32 5.61 -14.64
N VAL A 279 20.11 4.49 -15.32
CA VAL A 279 21.00 4.01 -16.38
C VAL A 279 20.20 3.77 -17.66
N SER A 280 20.86 3.93 -18.82
CA SER A 280 20.25 3.63 -20.11
C SER A 280 20.29 2.12 -20.39
N TYR A 281 19.50 1.68 -21.38
CA TYR A 281 19.45 0.26 -21.79
C TYR A 281 20.85 -0.29 -22.16
N GLY A 282 21.67 0.50 -22.87
CA GLY A 282 23.02 0.09 -23.28
C GLY A 282 24.05 0.04 -22.15
N GLU A 283 23.72 0.58 -20.98
CA GLU A 283 24.59 0.63 -19.79
C GLU A 283 24.18 -0.40 -18.71
N LEU A 284 23.21 -1.26 -19.02
CA LEU A 284 22.72 -2.25 -18.07
C LEU A 284 23.85 -3.17 -17.59
N GLN A 285 23.92 -3.34 -16.27
CA GLN A 285 24.83 -4.26 -15.59
C GLN A 285 24.06 -5.22 -14.68
N PRO A 286 24.59 -6.43 -14.45
CA PRO A 286 23.95 -7.38 -13.55
C PRO A 286 23.69 -6.78 -12.16
N GLY A 287 22.44 -6.85 -11.71
CA GLY A 287 21.94 -6.23 -10.48
C GLY A 287 21.06 -5.00 -10.71
N ASP A 288 21.15 -4.36 -11.88
CA ASP A 288 20.28 -3.21 -12.18
C ASP A 288 18.81 -3.62 -12.13
N LEU A 289 17.96 -2.72 -11.66
CA LEU A 289 16.52 -2.86 -11.72
C LEU A 289 16.00 -2.25 -13.02
N VAL A 290 15.20 -3.01 -13.74
CA VAL A 290 14.57 -2.62 -15.01
C VAL A 290 13.09 -2.39 -14.77
N PHE A 291 12.55 -1.29 -15.30
CA PHE A 291 11.18 -0.85 -15.03
C PHE A 291 10.38 -0.70 -16.32
N MET A 292 9.10 -1.10 -16.26
CA MET A 292 8.19 -1.08 -17.39
C MET A 292 6.94 -0.26 -17.08
N TYR A 293 6.32 0.17 -18.20
CA TYR A 293 5.05 0.91 -18.28
C TYR A 293 5.14 2.37 -17.82
N GLN A 294 4.18 3.18 -18.31
CA GLN A 294 3.96 4.55 -17.88
C GLN A 294 2.47 4.73 -17.50
N PRO A 295 2.14 4.93 -16.22
CA PRO A 295 3.06 5.00 -15.07
C PRO A 295 3.74 3.66 -14.78
N ILE A 296 4.91 3.69 -14.10
CA ILE A 296 5.66 2.48 -13.72
C ILE A 296 4.80 1.60 -12.82
N THR A 297 4.63 0.33 -13.24
CA THR A 297 3.86 -0.68 -12.51
C THR A 297 4.55 -2.03 -12.42
N HIS A 298 5.70 -2.20 -13.09
CA HIS A 298 6.46 -3.44 -13.08
C HIS A 298 7.95 -3.18 -12.90
N VAL A 299 8.65 -4.14 -12.27
CA VAL A 299 10.09 -4.11 -12.05
C VAL A 299 10.67 -5.52 -12.10
N GLU A 300 11.87 -5.64 -12.67
CA GLU A 300 12.64 -6.86 -12.81
C GLU A 300 14.08 -6.63 -12.36
N ILE A 301 14.81 -7.70 -12.05
CA ILE A 301 16.24 -7.62 -11.78
C ILE A 301 17.04 -8.16 -12.97
N TYR A 302 17.84 -7.29 -13.58
CA TYR A 302 18.73 -7.66 -14.69
C TYR A 302 19.88 -8.54 -14.18
N ILE A 303 20.13 -9.65 -14.88
CA ILE A 303 21.14 -10.63 -14.47
C ILE A 303 22.28 -10.79 -15.49
N GLY A 304 22.28 -10.02 -16.59
CA GLY A 304 23.29 -10.09 -17.64
C GLY A 304 22.78 -10.81 -18.90
N ASP A 305 23.55 -10.71 -19.99
CA ASP A 305 23.28 -11.37 -21.30
C ASP A 305 21.87 -11.05 -21.86
N GLY A 306 21.34 -9.86 -21.59
CA GLY A 306 19.98 -9.45 -22.01
C GLY A 306 18.84 -10.10 -21.22
N VAL A 307 19.14 -10.82 -20.13
CA VAL A 307 18.18 -11.59 -19.34
C VAL A 307 17.91 -10.90 -18.00
N ALA A 308 16.65 -10.90 -17.57
CA ALA A 308 16.23 -10.51 -16.23
C ALA A 308 15.50 -11.66 -15.52
N VAL A 309 15.39 -11.57 -14.19
CA VAL A 309 14.45 -12.38 -13.39
C VAL A 309 13.25 -11.51 -13.08
N SER A 310 12.08 -11.98 -13.49
CA SER A 310 10.79 -11.32 -13.34
C SER A 310 9.82 -12.17 -12.53
N ALA A 311 9.09 -11.54 -11.60
CA ALA A 311 7.85 -12.08 -11.07
C ALA A 311 6.73 -11.54 -11.98
N ALA A 312 6.42 -12.29 -13.05
CA ALA A 312 5.70 -11.79 -14.21
C ALA A 312 4.20 -11.62 -13.97
N ASP A 313 3.50 -12.71 -13.68
CA ASP A 313 2.08 -12.71 -13.29
C ASP A 313 1.74 -14.02 -12.55
N GLU A 314 0.52 -14.13 -12.07
CA GLU A 314 0.06 -15.29 -11.26
C GLU A 314 0.10 -16.63 -12.00
N GLN A 315 0.12 -16.64 -13.33
CA GLN A 315 0.16 -17.85 -14.13
C GLN A 315 1.58 -18.18 -14.58
N LEU A 316 2.38 -17.16 -14.79
CA LEU A 316 3.77 -17.29 -15.28
C LEU A 316 4.75 -17.48 -14.11
N GLY A 317 4.40 -16.97 -12.92
CA GLY A 317 5.27 -17.06 -11.75
C GLY A 317 6.57 -16.28 -11.90
N ILE A 318 7.60 -16.73 -11.18
CA ILE A 318 8.95 -16.16 -11.25
C ILE A 318 9.76 -16.89 -12.32
N ARG A 319 10.31 -16.13 -13.27
CA ARG A 319 10.94 -16.70 -14.45
C ARG A 319 12.07 -15.83 -15.01
N TYR A 320 12.86 -16.40 -15.90
CA TYR A 320 13.76 -15.63 -16.75
C TYR A 320 12.99 -15.01 -17.91
N VAL A 321 13.30 -13.75 -18.24
CA VAL A 321 12.72 -12.98 -19.36
C VAL A 321 13.82 -12.28 -20.13
N ASN A 322 13.59 -12.02 -21.44
CA ASN A 322 14.48 -11.18 -22.23
C ASN A 322 14.07 -9.72 -22.07
N VAL A 323 14.96 -8.88 -21.63
CA VAL A 323 14.71 -7.44 -21.49
C VAL A 323 14.40 -6.78 -22.84
N ALA A 324 14.92 -7.35 -23.94
CA ALA A 324 14.63 -6.85 -25.29
C ALA A 324 13.16 -7.01 -25.70
N ASP A 325 12.46 -8.02 -25.18
CA ASP A 325 11.04 -8.25 -25.48
C ASP A 325 10.16 -7.19 -24.81
N ASP A 326 10.66 -6.55 -23.74
CA ASP A 326 9.96 -5.53 -22.94
C ASP A 326 10.28 -4.09 -23.38
N LEU A 327 11.15 -3.90 -24.39
CA LEU A 327 11.52 -2.57 -24.91
C LEU A 327 10.33 -1.69 -25.33
N PRO A 328 9.24 -2.23 -25.90
CA PRO A 328 8.05 -1.40 -26.21
C PRO A 328 7.39 -0.76 -24.97
N ASP A 329 7.55 -1.39 -23.80
CA ASP A 329 6.98 -0.97 -22.54
C ASP A 329 8.04 -0.39 -21.57
N TRP A 330 9.29 -0.20 -22.03
CA TRP A 330 10.43 0.28 -21.27
C TRP A 330 10.17 1.65 -20.63
N ALA A 331 10.35 1.76 -19.32
CA ALA A 331 10.24 3.00 -18.56
C ALA A 331 11.60 3.54 -18.08
N GLY A 332 12.59 2.68 -17.93
CA GLY A 332 13.93 3.03 -17.48
C GLY A 332 14.60 1.91 -16.67
N ALA A 333 15.79 2.20 -16.18
CA ALA A 333 16.50 1.32 -15.26
C ALA A 333 17.23 2.12 -14.17
N THR A 334 17.50 1.45 -13.03
CA THR A 334 18.17 2.06 -11.88
C THR A 334 19.25 1.14 -11.34
N ARG A 335 20.45 1.69 -11.12
CA ARG A 335 21.56 1.05 -10.42
C ARG A 335 21.61 1.50 -8.98
N LEU A 336 21.67 0.54 -8.04
CA LEU A 336 21.58 0.81 -6.61
C LEU A 336 22.93 0.99 -5.92
N VAL A 337 23.99 0.35 -6.44
CA VAL A 337 25.37 0.38 -5.88
C VAL A 337 26.42 0.31 -7.01
#